data_8880ebda71072efe6fad93bd6a091fd0
#
_entry.id   8880ebda71072efe6fad93bd6a091fd0
#
_cell.length_a   1.000
_cell.length_b   1.000
_cell.length_c   1.000
_cell.angle_alpha   90.00
_cell.angle_beta   90.00
_cell.angle_gamma   90.00
#
_symmetry.space_group_name_H-M   'P 1'
#
loop_
_entity.id
_entity.type
_entity.pdbx_description
1 polymer ?
#
loop_
_entity_poly.entity_id
_entity_poly.type
_entity_poly.pdbx_seq_one_letter_code
_entity_poly.pdbx_strand_id
1 'polypeptide(L)'
;MKAGLVIVDRDGVINFDSDAYIKSVSEWVAIPGSLEAIARLSRADYRVVVATNQSGIARGLYDMEMLNRIHQKMAKALGEQGGRIDAIFFCPHGPDDNCDCRKPKPGLLHEIKDRLKVELAGVPLVGDSLLDLECAEAVGALPILVRT
;
A
#
# COMPACT_ATOMS: atom_id res chain seq x y z
N MET A 1 -23.22 -3.43 10.45
CA MET A 1 -22.95 -3.68 9.03
C MET A 1 -21.53 -3.28 8.71
N LYS A 2 -20.77 -4.18 8.11
CA LYS A 2 -19.39 -3.88 7.76
C LYS A 2 -19.34 -2.93 6.57
N ALA A 3 -18.53 -1.88 6.68
CA ALA A 3 -18.15 -1.09 5.53
C ALA A 3 -17.20 -1.92 4.64
N GLY A 4 -16.88 -1.41 3.48
CA GLY A 4 -16.09 -2.14 2.51
C GLY A 4 -14.60 -2.14 2.79
N LEU A 5 -13.86 -2.47 1.73
CA LEU A 5 -12.41 -2.52 1.71
C LEU A 5 -11.88 -1.28 0.98
N VAL A 6 -10.75 -0.74 1.45
CA VAL A 6 -9.98 0.28 0.74
C VAL A 6 -8.55 -0.23 0.61
N ILE A 7 -8.03 -0.19 -0.60
CA ILE A 7 -6.65 -0.57 -0.88
C ILE A 7 -5.84 0.71 -1.08
N VAL A 8 -4.71 0.83 -0.42
CA VAL A 8 -3.86 2.02 -0.50
C VAL A 8 -2.43 1.65 -0.84
N ASP A 9 -1.78 2.47 -1.66
CA ASP A 9 -0.34 2.37 -1.84
C ASP A 9 0.34 2.97 -0.61
N ARG A 10 1.62 2.68 -0.42
CA ARG A 10 2.38 3.21 0.71
C ARG A 10 3.11 4.49 0.33
N ASP A 11 4.15 4.37 -0.51
CA ASP A 11 4.98 5.51 -0.89
C ASP A 11 4.20 6.48 -1.78
N GLY A 12 4.19 7.74 -1.42
CA GLY A 12 3.42 8.76 -2.12
C GLY A 12 1.96 8.88 -1.69
N VAL A 13 1.48 7.99 -0.81
CA VAL A 13 0.10 8.01 -0.28
C VAL A 13 0.11 8.11 1.24
N ILE A 14 0.75 7.17 1.91
CA ILE A 14 0.85 7.17 3.38
C ILE A 14 2.05 7.99 3.83
N ASN A 15 3.19 7.78 3.18
CA ASN A 15 4.45 8.47 3.49
C ASN A 15 4.99 9.15 2.24
N PHE A 16 5.86 10.14 2.47
CA PHE A 16 6.57 10.79 1.36
C PHE A 16 7.38 9.76 0.59
N ASP A 17 7.33 9.86 -0.73
CA ASP A 17 8.12 9.02 -1.61
C ASP A 17 9.53 9.58 -1.75
N SER A 18 10.44 8.77 -2.29
CA SER A 18 11.82 9.17 -2.56
C SER A 18 12.35 8.44 -3.78
N ASP A 19 13.03 9.17 -4.67
CA ASP A 19 13.69 8.58 -5.82
C ASP A 19 14.83 7.64 -5.39
N ALA A 20 15.33 7.82 -4.16
CA ALA A 20 16.39 6.99 -3.58
C ALA A 20 15.84 5.85 -2.73
N TYR A 21 14.53 5.61 -2.79
CA TYR A 21 13.80 4.60 -2.00
C TYR A 21 13.73 4.96 -0.51
N ILE A 22 12.80 4.34 0.19
CA ILE A 22 12.70 4.42 1.65
C ILE A 22 13.43 3.19 2.20
N LYS A 23 14.65 3.39 2.65
CA LYS A 23 15.60 2.31 2.95
C LYS A 23 15.76 2.03 4.45
N SER A 24 15.25 2.92 5.29
CA SER A 24 15.41 2.80 6.73
C SER A 24 14.22 3.38 7.47
N VAL A 25 14.12 3.04 8.75
CA VAL A 25 13.05 3.55 9.63
C VAL A 25 13.06 5.07 9.70
N SER A 26 14.25 5.68 9.77
CA SER A 26 14.35 7.14 9.86
C SER A 26 13.91 7.87 8.58
N GLU A 27 13.97 7.20 7.43
CA GLU A 27 13.57 7.79 6.16
C GLU A 27 12.06 7.76 5.95
N TRP A 28 11.35 6.95 6.73
CA TRP A 28 9.89 6.88 6.61
C TRP A 28 9.24 8.05 7.36
N VAL A 29 8.60 8.94 6.63
CA VAL A 29 7.93 10.13 7.18
C VAL A 29 6.52 10.19 6.60
N ALA A 30 5.52 10.22 7.47
CA ALA A 30 4.11 10.26 7.06
C ALA A 30 3.79 11.59 6.35
N ILE A 31 2.98 11.49 5.31
CA ILE A 31 2.43 12.69 4.65
C ILE A 31 1.37 13.30 5.59
N PRO A 32 1.41 14.62 5.81
CA PRO A 32 0.40 15.26 6.67
C PRO A 32 -1.01 14.94 6.23
N GLY A 33 -1.83 14.49 7.17
CA GLY A 33 -3.23 14.14 6.94
C GLY A 33 -3.49 12.70 6.51
N SER A 34 -2.47 11.96 6.05
CA SER A 34 -2.66 10.58 5.57
C SER A 34 -3.04 9.62 6.69
N LEU A 35 -2.33 9.67 7.82
CA LEU A 35 -2.65 8.80 8.96
C LEU A 35 -4.03 9.10 9.53
N GLU A 36 -4.38 10.38 9.60
CA GLU A 36 -5.71 10.79 10.07
C GLU A 36 -6.81 10.28 9.14
N ALA A 37 -6.59 10.37 7.83
CA ALA A 37 -7.56 9.88 6.85
C ALA A 37 -7.78 8.37 6.99
N ILE A 38 -6.71 7.59 7.15
CA ILE A 38 -6.80 6.15 7.35
C ILE A 38 -7.50 5.84 8.68
N ALA A 39 -7.19 6.59 9.73
CA ALA A 39 -7.84 6.42 11.02
C ALA A 39 -9.35 6.65 10.92
N ARG A 40 -9.77 7.63 10.13
CA ARG A 40 -11.21 7.89 9.89
C ARG A 40 -11.87 6.71 9.17
N LEU A 41 -11.18 6.12 8.19
CA LEU A 41 -11.68 4.93 7.51
C LEU A 41 -11.81 3.76 8.48
N SER A 42 -10.80 3.54 9.31
CA SER A 42 -10.81 2.48 10.33
C SER A 42 -11.98 2.63 11.30
N ARG A 43 -12.24 3.86 11.77
CA ARG A 43 -13.35 4.15 12.67
C ARG A 43 -14.72 3.96 12.01
N ALA A 44 -14.78 4.06 10.69
CA ALA A 44 -16.00 3.80 9.92
C ALA A 44 -16.12 2.33 9.49
N ASP A 45 -15.33 1.45 10.11
CA ASP A 45 -15.30 0.01 9.88
C ASP A 45 -14.82 -0.44 8.50
N TYR A 46 -14.12 0.42 7.76
CA TYR A 46 -13.44 -0.02 6.55
C TYR A 46 -12.21 -0.84 6.93
N ARG A 47 -11.99 -1.91 6.18
CA ARG A 47 -10.70 -2.59 6.20
C ARG A 47 -9.76 -1.82 5.28
N VAL A 48 -8.56 -1.52 5.77
CA VAL A 48 -7.53 -0.81 5.01
C VAL A 48 -6.37 -1.75 4.76
N VAL A 49 -6.05 -1.96 3.50
CA VAL A 49 -5.00 -2.89 3.07
C VAL A 49 -4.00 -2.13 2.22
N VAL A 50 -2.71 -2.37 2.47
CA VAL A 50 -1.63 -1.75 1.70
C VAL A 50 -1.19 -2.70 0.59
N ALA A 51 -1.02 -2.16 -0.62
CA ALA A 51 -0.44 -2.88 -1.76
C ALA A 51 0.67 -2.00 -2.35
N THR A 52 1.92 -2.43 -2.25
CA THR A 52 3.06 -1.56 -2.58
C THR A 52 4.17 -2.31 -3.30
N ASN A 53 4.78 -1.65 -4.31
CA ASN A 53 6.03 -2.11 -4.91
C ASN A 53 7.19 -1.69 -4.00
N GLN A 54 8.11 -2.63 -3.71
CA GLN A 54 9.28 -2.39 -2.87
C GLN A 54 10.53 -2.96 -3.53
N SER A 55 10.86 -2.44 -4.71
CA SER A 55 11.97 -2.96 -5.52
C SER A 55 13.36 -2.68 -4.93
N GLY A 56 13.44 -1.83 -3.90
CA GLY A 56 14.71 -1.61 -3.19
C GLY A 56 15.28 -2.90 -2.59
N ILE A 57 14.42 -3.87 -2.26
CA ILE A 57 14.86 -5.18 -1.77
C ILE A 57 15.63 -5.91 -2.88
N ALA A 58 15.08 -5.98 -4.09
CA ALA A 58 15.74 -6.60 -5.23
C ALA A 58 17.07 -5.93 -5.57
N ARG A 59 17.18 -4.63 -5.32
CA ARG A 59 18.39 -3.85 -5.58
C ARG A 59 19.42 -3.93 -4.46
N GLY A 60 19.10 -4.65 -3.37
CA GLY A 60 20.00 -4.82 -2.24
C GLY A 60 20.14 -3.58 -1.34
N LEU A 61 19.22 -2.63 -1.43
CA LEU A 61 19.28 -1.39 -0.66
C LEU A 61 18.79 -1.57 0.78
N TYR A 62 17.94 -2.54 1.01
CA TYR A 62 17.46 -2.95 2.34
C TYR A 62 16.88 -4.35 2.23
N ASP A 63 16.71 -5.02 3.36
CA ASP A 63 16.22 -6.39 3.42
C ASP A 63 14.81 -6.46 4.02
N MET A 64 14.28 -7.68 4.12
CA MET A 64 12.96 -7.92 4.69
C MET A 64 12.85 -7.48 6.14
N GLU A 65 13.92 -7.64 6.92
CA GLU A 65 13.92 -7.20 8.30
C GLU A 65 13.73 -5.68 8.40
N MET A 66 14.43 -4.93 7.57
CA MET A 66 14.27 -3.48 7.52
C MET A 66 12.87 -3.08 7.06
N LEU A 67 12.32 -3.76 6.04
CA LEU A 67 10.96 -3.50 5.59
C LEU A 67 9.96 -3.71 6.73
N ASN A 68 10.11 -4.80 7.48
CA ASN A 68 9.25 -5.07 8.63
C ASN A 68 9.34 -3.98 9.69
N ARG A 69 10.54 -3.46 9.95
CA ARG A 69 10.72 -2.35 10.90
C ARG A 69 10.06 -1.07 10.44
N ILE A 70 10.15 -0.77 9.14
CA ILE A 70 9.47 0.39 8.54
C ILE A 70 7.96 0.24 8.72
N HIS A 71 7.43 -0.94 8.43
CA HIS A 71 6.00 -1.20 8.57
C HIS A 71 5.54 -1.18 10.03
N GLN A 72 6.39 -1.58 10.98
CA GLN A 72 6.09 -1.46 12.40
C GLN A 72 5.98 0.00 12.83
N LYS A 73 6.88 0.85 12.32
CA LYS A 73 6.81 2.29 12.57
C LYS A 73 5.50 2.88 12.03
N MET A 74 5.14 2.48 10.82
CA MET A 74 3.90 2.91 10.19
C MET A 74 2.69 2.49 11.02
N ALA A 75 2.63 1.23 11.44
CA ALA A 75 1.54 0.71 12.24
C ALA A 75 1.42 1.42 13.59
N LYS A 76 2.56 1.69 14.23
CA LYS A 76 2.59 2.42 15.49
C LYS A 76 2.08 3.85 15.33
N ALA A 77 2.58 4.56 14.33
CA ALA A 77 2.16 5.94 14.07
C ALA A 77 0.66 6.00 13.78
N LEU A 78 0.15 5.05 13.01
CA LEU A 78 -1.27 4.97 12.69
C LEU A 78 -2.10 4.64 13.92
N GLY A 79 -1.63 3.72 14.77
CA GLY A 79 -2.30 3.36 16.02
C GLY A 79 -2.44 4.54 16.97
N GLU A 80 -1.45 5.43 17.00
CA GLU A 80 -1.49 6.64 17.80
C GLU A 80 -2.60 7.61 17.34
N GLN A 81 -3.03 7.49 16.08
CA GLN A 81 -4.14 8.26 15.51
C GLN A 81 -5.49 7.53 15.61
N GLY A 82 -5.49 6.32 16.16
CA GLY A 82 -6.72 5.52 16.26
C GLY A 82 -7.05 4.70 15.02
N GLY A 83 -6.09 4.50 14.13
CA GLY A 83 -6.27 3.72 12.91
C GLY A 83 -5.51 2.41 12.92
N ARG A 84 -5.75 1.60 11.89
CA ARG A 84 -5.02 0.35 11.71
C ARG A 84 -4.92 -0.02 10.22
N ILE A 85 -3.89 -0.80 9.92
CA ILE A 85 -3.74 -1.48 8.63
C ILE A 85 -4.09 -2.95 8.88
N ASP A 86 -5.03 -3.48 8.11
CA ASP A 86 -5.50 -4.85 8.28
C ASP A 86 -4.55 -5.88 7.65
N ALA A 87 -3.88 -5.51 6.58
CA ALA A 87 -2.87 -6.36 5.94
C ALA A 87 -1.98 -5.53 5.03
N ILE A 88 -0.76 -6.02 4.78
CA ILE A 88 0.20 -5.39 3.88
C ILE A 88 0.64 -6.42 2.85
N PHE A 89 0.48 -6.09 1.58
CA PHE A 89 0.94 -6.90 0.45
C PHE A 89 2.00 -6.10 -0.30
N PHE A 90 3.11 -6.73 -0.60
CA PHE A 90 4.20 -6.02 -1.29
C PHE A 90 4.88 -6.92 -2.32
N CYS A 91 5.45 -6.27 -3.33
CA CYS A 91 6.27 -6.95 -4.33
C CYS A 91 7.73 -6.50 -4.13
N PRO A 92 8.63 -7.44 -3.78
CA PRO A 92 10.04 -7.09 -3.57
C PRO A 92 10.87 -7.10 -4.84
N HIS A 93 10.27 -7.39 -5.98
CA HIS A 93 10.97 -7.58 -7.24
C HIS A 93 11.20 -6.29 -7.99
N GLY A 94 12.26 -6.26 -8.81
CA GLY A 94 12.52 -5.16 -9.71
C GLY A 94 11.79 -5.31 -11.04
N PRO A 95 11.89 -4.29 -11.93
CA PRO A 95 11.17 -4.30 -13.21
C PRO A 95 11.55 -5.47 -14.14
N ASP A 96 12.78 -6.00 -13.99
CA ASP A 96 13.30 -7.04 -14.86
C ASP A 96 13.16 -8.46 -14.29
N ASP A 97 12.52 -8.61 -13.13
CA ASP A 97 12.42 -9.89 -12.44
C ASP A 97 11.28 -10.78 -12.96
N ASN A 98 10.51 -10.29 -13.90
CA ASN A 98 9.46 -11.06 -14.57
C ASN A 98 8.46 -11.73 -13.61
N CYS A 99 8.06 -11.01 -12.56
CA CYS A 99 7.05 -11.48 -11.61
C CYS A 99 5.65 -11.03 -12.01
N ASP A 100 4.62 -11.57 -11.35
CA ASP A 100 3.24 -11.18 -11.56
C ASP A 100 2.73 -10.15 -10.55
N CYS A 101 3.48 -9.89 -9.48
CA CYS A 101 3.04 -9.04 -8.39
C CYS A 101 3.41 -7.57 -8.54
N ARG A 102 4.41 -7.23 -9.38
CA ARG A 102 4.84 -5.85 -9.53
C ARG A 102 3.82 -5.05 -10.34
N LYS A 103 3.33 -3.94 -9.75
CA LYS A 103 2.47 -3.01 -10.48
C LYS A 103 3.19 -2.51 -11.74
N PRO A 104 2.52 -2.38 -12.87
CA PRO A 104 1.06 -2.35 -13.04
C PRO A 104 0.38 -3.71 -13.14
N LYS A 105 1.09 -4.81 -12.99
CA LYS A 105 0.48 -6.14 -13.00
C LYS A 105 -0.38 -6.33 -11.75
N PRO A 106 -1.50 -7.05 -11.86
CA PRO A 106 -2.47 -7.13 -10.78
C PRO A 106 -2.23 -8.24 -9.76
N GLY A 107 -1.03 -8.84 -9.74
CA GLY A 107 -0.75 -9.98 -8.85
C GLY A 107 -1.00 -9.70 -7.38
N LEU A 108 -0.61 -8.52 -6.87
CA LEU A 108 -0.89 -8.15 -5.48
C LEU A 108 -2.38 -8.07 -5.21
N LEU A 109 -3.15 -7.53 -6.16
CA LEU A 109 -4.60 -7.41 -6.01
C LEU A 109 -5.28 -8.77 -6.05
N HIS A 110 -4.81 -9.68 -6.90
CA HIS A 110 -5.30 -11.06 -6.92
C HIS A 110 -5.02 -11.74 -5.58
N GLU A 111 -3.86 -11.51 -4.98
CA GLU A 111 -3.51 -12.05 -3.69
C GLU A 111 -4.43 -11.50 -2.59
N ILE A 112 -4.73 -10.21 -2.62
CA ILE A 112 -5.67 -9.60 -1.69
C ILE A 112 -7.05 -10.25 -1.80
N LYS A 113 -7.54 -10.40 -3.03
CA LYS A 113 -8.82 -11.06 -3.30
C LYS A 113 -8.86 -12.46 -2.69
N ASP A 114 -7.83 -13.25 -2.95
CA ASP A 114 -7.79 -14.64 -2.49
C ASP A 114 -7.64 -14.75 -0.97
N ARG A 115 -6.78 -13.92 -0.38
CA ARG A 115 -6.51 -13.96 1.06
C ARG A 115 -7.67 -13.45 1.90
N LEU A 116 -8.30 -12.38 1.46
CA LEU A 116 -9.40 -11.74 2.21
C LEU A 116 -10.77 -12.27 1.81
N LYS A 117 -10.85 -13.11 0.77
CA LYS A 117 -12.12 -13.66 0.27
C LYS A 117 -13.11 -12.55 -0.09
N VAL A 118 -12.65 -11.59 -0.89
CA VAL A 118 -13.43 -10.42 -1.28
C VAL A 118 -13.47 -10.26 -2.79
N GLU A 119 -14.50 -9.57 -3.28
CA GLU A 119 -14.55 -9.12 -4.66
C GLU A 119 -13.93 -7.74 -4.76
N LEU A 120 -13.18 -7.49 -5.84
CA LEU A 120 -12.47 -6.22 -6.04
C LEU A 120 -13.24 -5.23 -6.91
N ALA A 121 -14.33 -5.64 -7.55
CA ALA A 121 -15.13 -4.74 -8.38
C ALA A 121 -15.61 -3.55 -7.56
N GLY A 122 -15.26 -2.34 -7.99
CA GLY A 122 -15.66 -1.11 -7.31
C GLY A 122 -14.92 -0.79 -6.02
N VAL A 123 -13.95 -1.62 -5.61
CA VAL A 123 -13.16 -1.35 -4.40
C VAL A 123 -12.20 -0.19 -4.67
N PRO A 124 -12.18 0.85 -3.82
CA PRO A 124 -11.25 1.96 -4.01
C PRO A 124 -9.80 1.51 -3.86
N LEU A 125 -8.97 1.91 -4.83
CA LEU A 125 -7.52 1.75 -4.77
C LEU A 125 -6.92 3.15 -4.86
N VAL A 126 -6.31 3.60 -3.77
CA VAL A 126 -5.74 4.94 -3.66
C VAL A 126 -4.25 4.87 -3.99
N GLY A 127 -3.84 5.60 -5.01
CA GLY A 127 -2.46 5.63 -5.44
C GLY A 127 -2.04 7.00 -5.93
N ASP A 128 -0.75 7.17 -6.22
CA ASP A 128 -0.19 8.42 -6.70
C ASP A 128 0.38 8.35 -8.10
N SER A 129 0.28 7.20 -8.76
CA SER A 129 0.92 6.99 -10.05
C SER A 129 0.02 6.26 -11.06
N LEU A 130 0.42 6.33 -12.33
CA LEU A 130 -0.26 5.63 -13.42
C LEU A 130 -0.22 4.11 -13.21
N LEU A 131 0.82 3.59 -12.56
CA LEU A 131 0.92 2.15 -12.27
C LEU A 131 -0.25 1.68 -11.39
N ASP A 132 -0.64 2.48 -10.41
CA ASP A 132 -1.78 2.19 -9.55
C ASP A 132 -3.09 2.19 -10.34
N LEU A 133 -3.26 3.16 -11.23
CA LEU A 133 -4.42 3.28 -12.08
C LEU A 133 -4.58 2.05 -12.98
N GLU A 134 -3.51 1.64 -13.66
CA GLU A 134 -3.52 0.48 -14.55
C GLU A 134 -3.80 -0.81 -13.80
N CYS A 135 -3.20 -0.96 -12.62
CA CYS A 135 -3.38 -2.11 -11.76
C CYS A 135 -4.84 -2.24 -11.32
N ALA A 136 -5.45 -1.14 -10.90
CA ALA A 136 -6.85 -1.11 -10.48
C ALA A 136 -7.79 -1.48 -11.64
N GLU A 137 -7.56 -0.91 -12.81
CA GLU A 137 -8.39 -1.18 -13.98
C GLU A 137 -8.38 -2.65 -14.39
N ALA A 138 -7.24 -3.32 -14.21
CA ALA A 138 -7.09 -4.72 -14.55
C ALA A 138 -8.03 -5.64 -13.76
N VAL A 139 -8.50 -5.22 -12.59
CA VAL A 139 -9.37 -6.03 -11.72
C VAL A 139 -10.74 -5.40 -11.49
N GLY A 140 -11.05 -4.29 -12.17
CA GLY A 140 -12.33 -3.61 -12.00
C GLY A 140 -12.45 -2.82 -10.70
N ALA A 141 -11.34 -2.57 -10.01
CA ALA A 141 -11.32 -1.70 -8.84
C ALA A 141 -11.50 -0.24 -9.24
N LEU A 142 -11.85 0.61 -8.28
CA LEU A 142 -12.04 2.04 -8.52
C LEU A 142 -10.75 2.80 -8.20
N PRO A 143 -10.01 3.27 -9.20
CA PRO A 143 -8.78 4.01 -8.94
C PRO A 143 -9.08 5.42 -8.43
N ILE A 144 -8.37 5.80 -7.37
CA ILE A 144 -8.42 7.15 -6.82
C ILE A 144 -6.98 7.65 -6.80
N LEU A 145 -6.71 8.67 -7.61
CA LEU A 145 -5.38 9.23 -7.73
C LEU A 145 -5.24 10.42 -6.79
N VAL A 146 -4.18 10.40 -5.97
CA VAL A 146 -3.87 11.50 -5.08
C VAL A 146 -2.61 12.22 -5.55
N ARG A 147 -2.54 13.50 -5.24
CA ARG A 147 -1.36 14.32 -5.50
C ARG A 147 -0.62 14.57 -4.20
N THR A 148 0.65 14.23 -4.20
CA THR A 148 1.48 14.42 -3.01
C THR A 148 2.87 14.97 -3.34
#